data_b7f8a17e75c17076c4f5d7e79f91655f
#
_entry.id   b7f8a17e75c17076c4f5d7e79f91655f
#
_cell.length_a   1.000
_cell.length_b   1.000
_cell.length_c   1.000
_cell.angle_alpha   90.00
_cell.angle_beta   90.00
_cell.angle_gamma   90.00
#
_symmetry.space_group_name_H-M   'P 1'
#
loop_
_entity.id
_entity.type
_entity.pdbx_description
1 polymer ?
#
loop_
_entity_poly.entity_id
_entity_poly.type
_entity_poly.pdbx_seq_one_letter_code
_entity_poly.pdbx_strand_id
1 'polypeptide(L)'
;MPMDPRHIENGCEIPSEGYCDQPYVVQNDDGSWTCTMTTGRGHEGDTGQHVVSVISHNKGKNWEGPFDIEPATGPEASWAMPLRVPGTGRIYAFYTYNKENRREVKTVDGDTISRVDSFGVYAYKYSDDNGRTWSDERYEIPMRKFEIDRRNVYGGDVMFFWGVGKPFIHHGAAYVCASKVGGFGTGFFVENEGVLFRSPNLLTEHDPAGHEWETLPEGDEGIRTPEGGGPIAGEFNATPMNDGSLYGTYRTIDGFACHAYSRDDGRTWEVDWMRYTPGGRRVKNPRSANFVRRFSNGKYIYWFCFHGGEKLGNTPGVEGGKGYAHRNPIWMCGGIEKDGRIHWSEPELILYDDKVGNRMSYPDFIEENGRYFFTETQKSTARVHELDPDLLEGMWSQGERRGVTREGLMVDHDQGPGRVKMPDLPMLHNRGTGHVDAATGATLEGEGREMVLERGGITLECRVRFDDLDPWQVLFDSRDEEGRGMFLQLTDRATLKLSITGRVYDEPGARWGNGLVECSWDCDPGLLQPGIEHHVAFIVDGGPKLISVLVDGVLCDGGKARQFGWGRFHPCLKEANGAAVAQVAPSLHGELGVLRIYDRYLRTSEAVANYHGQQGDS
;
A
#
# COMPACT_ATOMS: atom_id res chain seq x y z
N MET A 1 20.78 -3.84 -11.75
CA MET A 1 19.69 -3.57 -10.80
C MET A 1 18.50 -3.08 -11.59
N PRO A 2 17.27 -3.44 -11.25
CA PRO A 2 16.09 -2.87 -11.86
C PRO A 2 16.12 -1.34 -11.68
N MET A 3 15.64 -0.60 -12.68
CA MET A 3 15.85 0.84 -12.74
C MET A 3 14.58 1.65 -12.42
N ASP A 4 13.44 0.98 -12.20
CA ASP A 4 12.24 1.62 -11.68
C ASP A 4 12.35 1.81 -10.16
N PRO A 5 12.31 3.04 -9.62
CA PRO A 5 12.44 3.28 -8.17
C PRO A 5 11.34 2.58 -7.36
N ARG A 6 10.23 2.21 -8.00
CA ARG A 6 9.13 1.46 -7.40
C ARG A 6 9.40 -0.05 -7.33
N HIS A 7 10.46 -0.54 -8.00
CA HIS A 7 10.82 -1.96 -7.92
C HIS A 7 11.51 -2.25 -6.60
N ILE A 8 11.09 -3.32 -5.93
CA ILE A 8 11.52 -3.65 -4.56
C ILE A 8 13.04 -3.82 -4.41
N GLU A 9 13.73 -4.30 -5.45
CA GLU A 9 15.19 -4.49 -5.41
C GLU A 9 15.99 -3.17 -5.42
N ASN A 10 15.35 -2.02 -5.65
CA ASN A 10 15.99 -0.72 -5.51
C ASN A 10 16.05 -0.22 -4.07
N GLY A 11 15.33 -0.86 -3.15
CA GLY A 11 15.43 -0.59 -1.73
C GLY A 11 16.75 -1.06 -1.13
N CYS A 12 17.26 -0.32 -0.15
CA CYS A 12 18.44 -0.70 0.63
C CYS A 12 18.04 -1.68 1.74
N GLU A 13 18.67 -2.84 1.80
CA GLU A 13 18.35 -3.87 2.78
C GLU A 13 18.71 -3.44 4.21
N ILE A 14 17.84 -3.80 5.15
CA ILE A 14 18.05 -3.67 6.59
C ILE A 14 18.52 -5.02 7.11
N PRO A 15 19.66 -5.13 7.79
CA PRO A 15 20.19 -6.42 8.26
C PRO A 15 19.23 -7.14 9.21
N SER A 16 19.04 -8.43 8.99
CA SER A 16 18.22 -9.30 9.82
C SER A 16 18.83 -10.70 9.91
N GLU A 17 18.28 -11.56 10.78
CA GLU A 17 18.73 -12.94 10.98
C GLU A 17 17.95 -13.98 10.15
N GLY A 18 17.16 -13.51 9.16
CA GLY A 18 16.34 -14.34 8.28
C GLY A 18 14.88 -13.95 8.31
N TYR A 19 14.16 -14.16 9.43
CA TYR A 19 12.87 -13.51 9.64
C TYR A 19 13.09 -12.05 10.04
N CYS A 20 12.26 -11.14 9.52
CA CYS A 20 12.27 -9.75 9.91
C CYS A 20 10.87 -9.12 9.78
N ASP A 21 10.50 -8.32 10.78
CA ASP A 21 9.19 -7.68 10.80
C ASP A 21 9.23 -6.31 11.46
N GLN A 22 8.39 -5.40 10.95
CA GLN A 22 8.21 -4.03 11.47
C GLN A 22 9.51 -3.23 11.56
N PRO A 23 10.19 -2.99 10.44
CA PRO A 23 11.41 -2.19 10.42
C PRO A 23 11.09 -0.70 10.60
N TYR A 24 10.83 -0.28 11.84
CA TYR A 24 10.40 1.09 12.15
C TYR A 24 11.56 1.94 12.62
N VAL A 25 11.61 3.18 12.12
CA VAL A 25 12.76 4.08 12.22
C VAL A 25 12.44 5.30 13.07
N VAL A 26 13.34 5.67 13.97
CA VAL A 26 13.39 7.01 14.58
C VAL A 26 14.66 7.73 14.15
N GLN A 27 14.56 9.04 14.01
CA GLN A 27 15.68 9.91 13.66
C GLN A 27 16.30 10.47 14.93
N ASN A 28 17.63 10.40 15.04
CA ASN A 28 18.41 10.86 16.16
C ASN A 28 18.89 12.30 15.97
N ASP A 29 19.29 12.98 17.05
CA ASP A 29 19.76 14.37 17.01
C ASP A 29 21.06 14.54 16.22
N ASP A 30 21.86 13.48 16.14
CA ASP A 30 23.11 13.46 15.35
C ASP A 30 22.87 13.21 13.85
N GLY A 31 21.60 13.07 13.44
CA GLY A 31 21.20 12.78 12.07
C GLY A 31 21.28 11.30 11.69
N SER A 32 21.66 10.42 12.62
CA SER A 32 21.57 8.97 12.40
C SER A 32 20.13 8.47 12.53
N TRP A 33 19.86 7.29 11.99
CA TRP A 33 18.59 6.60 12.10
C TRP A 33 18.75 5.34 12.95
N THR A 34 17.84 5.14 13.89
CA THR A 34 17.71 3.87 14.61
C THR A 34 16.47 3.15 14.13
N CYS A 35 16.65 1.96 13.57
CA CYS A 35 15.56 1.07 13.18
C CYS A 35 15.44 -0.04 14.22
N THR A 36 14.24 -0.28 14.75
CA THR A 36 13.93 -1.46 15.55
C THR A 36 13.14 -2.46 14.73
N MET A 37 13.34 -3.74 14.96
CA MET A 37 12.56 -4.80 14.30
C MET A 37 12.54 -6.07 15.13
N THR A 38 11.57 -6.94 14.83
CA THR A 38 11.62 -8.34 15.22
C THR A 38 12.49 -9.10 14.23
N THR A 39 13.38 -9.97 14.73
CA THR A 39 14.20 -10.82 13.88
C THR A 39 14.35 -12.22 14.50
N GLY A 40 14.99 -13.14 13.78
CA GLY A 40 15.28 -14.50 14.20
C GLY A 40 15.24 -15.48 13.03
N ARG A 41 15.37 -16.75 13.34
CA ARG A 41 15.24 -17.83 12.36
C ARG A 41 13.78 -18.29 12.26
N GLY A 42 13.43 -18.95 11.13
CA GLY A 42 12.10 -19.53 10.93
C GLY A 42 11.09 -18.54 10.35
N HIS A 43 9.84 -18.65 10.80
CA HIS A 43 8.71 -17.89 10.30
C HIS A 43 8.03 -17.11 11.42
N GLU A 44 7.11 -16.23 11.07
CA GLU A 44 6.31 -15.47 12.03
C GLU A 44 5.65 -16.37 13.08
N GLY A 45 5.92 -16.09 14.35
CA GLY A 45 5.39 -16.83 15.50
C GLY A 45 6.20 -18.07 15.90
N ASP A 46 7.30 -18.39 15.23
CA ASP A 46 8.20 -19.45 15.62
C ASP A 46 9.01 -19.07 16.87
N THR A 47 9.55 -20.09 17.54
CA THR A 47 10.43 -19.91 18.71
C THR A 47 11.78 -19.32 18.30
N GLY A 48 12.40 -18.57 19.24
CA GLY A 48 13.71 -17.95 19.05
C GLY A 48 13.69 -16.59 18.36
N GLN A 49 12.50 -16.00 18.17
CA GLN A 49 12.37 -14.61 17.74
C GLN A 49 12.67 -13.66 18.88
N HIS A 50 13.37 -12.58 18.56
CA HIS A 50 13.72 -11.52 19.48
C HIS A 50 13.65 -10.15 18.80
N VAL A 51 13.86 -9.09 19.55
CA VAL A 51 13.80 -7.72 19.05
C VAL A 51 15.17 -7.06 19.11
N VAL A 52 15.52 -6.39 18.03
CA VAL A 52 16.83 -5.75 17.84
C VAL A 52 16.70 -4.31 17.37
N SER A 53 17.80 -3.57 17.46
CA SER A 53 18.01 -2.30 16.80
C SER A 53 19.20 -2.34 15.86
N VAL A 54 19.12 -1.56 14.78
CA VAL A 54 20.23 -1.28 13.86
C VAL A 54 20.33 0.23 13.61
N ILE A 55 21.54 0.73 13.37
CA ILE A 55 21.79 2.17 13.26
C ILE A 55 22.36 2.50 11.90
N SER A 56 21.84 3.54 11.24
CA SER A 56 22.35 4.04 9.96
C SER A 56 22.76 5.51 10.07
N HIS A 57 23.96 5.81 9.57
CA HIS A 57 24.47 7.17 9.46
C HIS A 57 24.31 7.79 8.05
N ASN A 58 23.69 7.06 7.14
CA ASN A 58 23.57 7.45 5.74
C ASN A 58 22.19 7.15 5.14
N LYS A 59 21.13 7.32 5.94
CA LYS A 59 19.71 7.20 5.51
C LYS A 59 19.36 5.81 4.99
N GLY A 60 19.76 4.79 5.74
CA GLY A 60 19.41 3.40 5.46
C GLY A 60 20.24 2.72 4.37
N LYS A 61 21.31 3.38 3.84
CA LYS A 61 22.19 2.72 2.84
C LYS A 61 23.08 1.65 3.46
N ASN A 62 23.56 1.90 4.68
CA ASN A 62 24.34 0.93 5.45
C ASN A 62 23.93 1.01 6.93
N TRP A 63 24.11 -0.09 7.65
CA TRP A 63 23.67 -0.25 9.02
C TRP A 63 24.77 -0.84 9.91
N GLU A 64 24.83 -0.39 11.15
CA GLU A 64 25.57 -0.99 12.26
C GLU A 64 24.62 -1.88 13.08
N GLY A 65 25.13 -2.92 13.70
CA GLY A 65 24.35 -3.88 14.51
C GLY A 65 24.15 -5.22 13.76
N PRO A 66 23.15 -6.06 14.14
CA PRO A 66 22.11 -5.74 15.12
C PRO A 66 22.60 -5.66 16.56
N PHE A 67 21.90 -4.84 17.37
CA PHE A 67 22.07 -4.73 18.81
C PHE A 67 20.81 -5.28 19.51
N ASP A 68 20.97 -6.18 20.47
CA ASP A 68 19.85 -6.80 21.16
C ASP A 68 19.09 -5.79 22.04
N ILE A 69 17.80 -5.66 21.84
CA ILE A 69 16.86 -5.08 22.80
C ILE A 69 16.48 -6.18 23.80
N GLU A 70 16.14 -7.37 23.29
CA GLU A 70 15.98 -8.61 24.03
C GLU A 70 16.83 -9.70 23.37
N PRO A 71 17.51 -10.54 24.18
CA PRO A 71 18.41 -11.55 23.65
C PRO A 71 17.66 -12.71 22.99
N ALA A 72 18.23 -13.29 21.94
CA ALA A 72 17.69 -14.46 21.25
C ALA A 72 17.59 -15.73 22.14
N THR A 73 18.27 -15.77 23.28
CA THR A 73 18.28 -16.90 24.21
C THR A 73 17.21 -16.84 25.30
N GLY A 74 16.47 -15.73 25.35
CA GLY A 74 15.37 -15.52 26.30
C GLY A 74 14.03 -16.05 25.81
N PRO A 75 12.94 -15.80 26.55
CA PRO A 75 11.59 -15.85 26.01
C PRO A 75 11.43 -14.91 24.83
N GLU A 76 10.57 -15.27 23.88
CA GLU A 76 10.37 -14.50 22.66
C GLU A 76 9.87 -13.09 22.94
N ALA A 77 10.42 -12.15 22.16
CA ALA A 77 9.98 -10.77 22.08
C ALA A 77 9.67 -10.45 20.61
N SER A 78 8.54 -9.77 20.35
CA SER A 78 8.06 -9.53 19.00
C SER A 78 7.37 -8.17 18.87
N TRP A 79 7.25 -7.68 17.65
CA TRP A 79 6.49 -6.48 17.32
C TRP A 79 7.11 -5.20 17.91
N ALA A 80 8.43 -5.02 17.71
CA ALA A 80 9.15 -3.87 18.23
C ALA A 80 8.77 -2.56 17.54
N MET A 81 8.45 -1.53 18.33
CA MET A 81 8.05 -0.22 17.83
C MET A 81 8.77 0.88 18.59
N PRO A 82 9.57 1.75 17.92
CA PRO A 82 10.36 2.77 18.59
C PRO A 82 9.58 4.08 18.77
N LEU A 83 9.84 4.77 19.88
CA LEU A 83 9.46 6.16 20.11
C LEU A 83 10.66 6.93 20.64
N ARG A 84 11.05 7.99 19.95
CA ARG A 84 12.08 8.90 20.44
C ARG A 84 11.45 10.08 21.16
N VAL A 85 11.97 10.39 22.36
CA VAL A 85 11.53 11.52 23.18
C VAL A 85 12.27 12.78 22.75
N PRO A 86 11.59 13.82 22.27
CA PRO A 86 12.20 15.10 21.94
C PRO A 86 12.90 15.73 23.16
N GLY A 87 14.06 16.34 22.94
CA GLY A 87 14.82 17.06 23.98
C GLY A 87 15.75 16.20 24.82
N THR A 88 15.40 14.95 25.13
CA THR A 88 16.30 14.02 25.85
C THR A 88 17.07 13.11 24.91
N GLY A 89 16.53 12.85 23.73
CA GLY A 89 17.08 11.88 22.78
C GLY A 89 16.83 10.41 23.14
N ARG A 90 16.26 10.14 24.32
CA ARG A 90 15.92 8.77 24.76
C ARG A 90 14.99 8.09 23.77
N ILE A 91 15.31 6.84 23.42
CA ILE A 91 14.48 5.99 22.57
C ILE A 91 13.84 4.92 23.45
N TYR A 92 12.52 4.79 23.39
CA TYR A 92 11.79 3.66 23.94
C TYR A 92 11.48 2.69 22.81
N ALA A 93 11.67 1.39 23.06
CA ALA A 93 11.19 0.30 22.20
C ALA A 93 10.06 -0.43 22.93
N PHE A 94 8.88 -0.47 22.31
CA PHE A 94 7.70 -1.18 22.83
C PHE A 94 7.53 -2.48 22.06
N TYR A 95 7.24 -3.58 22.77
CA TYR A 95 7.14 -4.90 22.15
C TYR A 95 6.27 -5.86 22.99
N THR A 96 5.78 -6.91 22.35
CA THR A 96 5.14 -8.05 23.04
C THR A 96 6.22 -8.97 23.59
N TYR A 97 6.10 -9.39 24.86
CA TYR A 97 7.06 -10.26 25.52
C TYR A 97 6.37 -11.49 26.12
N ASN A 98 6.78 -12.68 25.70
CA ASN A 98 6.29 -13.98 26.19
C ASN A 98 6.85 -14.30 27.58
N LYS A 99 6.52 -13.48 28.59
CA LYS A 99 7.08 -13.48 29.94
C LYS A 99 7.10 -14.88 30.60
N GLU A 100 6.05 -15.67 30.38
CA GLU A 100 5.90 -17.00 30.96
C GLU A 100 6.59 -18.10 30.16
N ASN A 101 7.29 -17.75 29.09
CA ASN A 101 7.93 -18.67 28.16
C ASN A 101 6.98 -19.79 27.68
N ARG A 102 5.73 -19.42 27.37
CA ARG A 102 4.69 -20.32 26.93
C ARG A 102 4.97 -20.80 25.51
N ARG A 103 4.89 -22.10 25.28
CA ARG A 103 5.26 -22.72 23.99
C ARG A 103 4.05 -23.14 23.16
N GLU A 104 2.90 -23.22 23.80
CA GLU A 104 1.65 -23.63 23.16
C GLU A 104 0.49 -22.82 23.71
N VAL A 105 -0.46 -22.53 22.85
CA VAL A 105 -1.72 -21.89 23.21
C VAL A 105 -2.91 -22.64 22.62
N LYS A 106 -4.00 -22.68 23.39
CA LYS A 106 -5.27 -23.25 22.93
C LYS A 106 -5.95 -22.36 21.93
N THR A 107 -6.55 -22.95 20.92
CA THR A 107 -7.44 -22.28 19.98
C THR A 107 -8.89 -22.31 20.46
N VAL A 108 -9.74 -21.46 19.86
CA VAL A 108 -11.18 -21.47 20.15
C VAL A 108 -11.86 -22.77 19.69
N ASP A 109 -11.25 -23.48 18.75
CA ASP A 109 -11.74 -24.75 18.19
C ASP A 109 -11.35 -25.95 19.08
N GLY A 110 -10.58 -25.73 20.15
CA GLY A 110 -10.14 -26.76 21.11
C GLY A 110 -8.79 -27.41 20.77
N ASP A 111 -8.16 -27.01 19.67
CA ASP A 111 -6.81 -27.44 19.29
C ASP A 111 -5.73 -26.66 20.05
N THR A 112 -4.48 -27.01 19.80
CA THR A 112 -3.30 -26.32 20.34
C THR A 112 -2.36 -25.96 19.20
N ILE A 113 -1.82 -24.73 19.25
CA ILE A 113 -0.83 -24.25 18.30
C ILE A 113 0.44 -23.79 19.01
N SER A 114 1.58 -23.85 18.32
CA SER A 114 2.91 -23.50 18.86
C SER A 114 3.32 -22.04 18.64
N ARG A 115 2.40 -21.16 18.28
CA ARG A 115 2.70 -19.74 18.08
C ARG A 115 3.05 -19.05 19.41
N VAL A 116 4.08 -18.18 19.44
CA VAL A 116 4.66 -17.62 20.67
C VAL A 116 4.75 -16.08 20.71
N ASP A 117 4.27 -15.36 19.71
CA ASP A 117 4.54 -13.94 19.48
C ASP A 117 3.38 -12.97 19.80
N SER A 118 2.18 -13.44 20.11
CA SER A 118 0.97 -12.61 20.19
C SER A 118 0.28 -12.68 21.56
N PHE A 119 1.02 -12.87 22.63
CA PHE A 119 0.51 -12.91 24.01
C PHE A 119 1.63 -12.66 25.04
N GLY A 120 1.26 -12.56 26.32
CA GLY A 120 2.17 -12.31 27.42
C GLY A 120 1.96 -10.93 28.04
N VAL A 121 3.00 -10.11 28.09
CA VAL A 121 2.94 -8.72 28.57
C VAL A 121 3.36 -7.75 27.46
N TYR A 122 2.80 -6.54 27.47
CA TYR A 122 3.29 -5.47 26.63
C TYR A 122 4.38 -4.75 27.39
N ALA A 123 5.58 -4.79 26.85
CA ALA A 123 6.79 -4.36 27.54
C ALA A 123 7.53 -3.26 26.77
N TYR A 124 8.44 -2.58 27.45
CA TYR A 124 9.35 -1.65 26.82
C TYR A 124 10.69 -1.60 27.56
N LYS A 125 11.72 -1.25 26.82
CA LYS A 125 13.05 -0.85 27.25
C LYS A 125 13.41 0.49 26.66
N TYR A 126 14.48 1.11 27.17
CA TYR A 126 14.97 2.39 26.65
C TYR A 126 16.45 2.35 26.34
N SER A 127 16.87 3.25 25.44
CA SER A 127 18.24 3.52 25.07
C SER A 127 18.52 5.02 25.16
N ASP A 128 19.68 5.37 25.72
CA ASP A 128 20.19 6.76 25.80
C ASP A 128 21.41 6.99 24.87
N ASP A 129 21.73 6.00 24.01
CA ASP A 129 22.88 6.01 23.10
C ASP A 129 22.50 5.67 21.64
N ASN A 130 21.34 6.16 21.21
CA ASN A 130 20.83 5.97 19.86
C ASN A 130 20.57 4.50 19.50
N GLY A 131 20.27 3.65 20.49
CA GLY A 131 19.90 2.25 20.27
C GLY A 131 21.07 1.27 20.22
N ARG A 132 22.29 1.67 20.65
CA ARG A 132 23.44 0.74 20.77
C ARG A 132 23.33 -0.15 21.98
N THR A 133 22.88 0.40 23.10
CA THR A 133 22.62 -0.35 24.32
C THR A 133 21.23 -0.05 24.85
N TRP A 134 20.65 -1.00 25.55
CA TRP A 134 19.30 -0.92 26.07
C TRP A 134 19.30 -1.21 27.56
N SER A 135 18.33 -0.65 28.30
CA SER A 135 18.21 -0.86 29.74
C SER A 135 18.20 -2.35 30.10
N ASP A 136 18.88 -2.72 31.19
CA ASP A 136 18.85 -4.08 31.71
C ASP A 136 17.41 -4.46 32.14
N GLU A 137 16.75 -3.52 32.82
CA GLU A 137 15.37 -3.71 33.29
C GLU A 137 14.38 -3.54 32.14
N ARG A 138 13.33 -4.36 32.19
CA ARG A 138 12.15 -4.32 31.33
C ARG A 138 10.98 -3.79 32.14
N TYR A 139 10.24 -2.86 31.54
CA TYR A 139 9.05 -2.26 32.14
C TYR A 139 7.81 -2.78 31.42
N GLU A 140 6.71 -2.95 32.16
CA GLU A 140 5.46 -3.48 31.62
C GLU A 140 4.41 -2.39 31.56
N ILE A 141 3.62 -2.36 30.47
CA ILE A 141 2.43 -1.53 30.37
C ILE A 141 1.26 -2.29 31.01
N PRO A 142 0.64 -1.76 32.08
CA PRO A 142 -0.52 -2.38 32.69
C PRO A 142 -1.73 -2.28 31.76
N MET A 143 -2.05 -3.37 31.06
CA MET A 143 -3.17 -3.41 30.14
C MET A 143 -4.48 -3.69 30.88
N ARG A 144 -5.47 -2.82 30.72
CA ARG A 144 -6.83 -3.06 31.22
C ARG A 144 -7.47 -4.20 30.42
N LYS A 145 -8.09 -5.17 31.13
CA LYS A 145 -8.85 -6.27 30.50
C LYS A 145 -10.17 -5.74 29.93
N PHE A 146 -10.42 -6.05 28.67
CA PHE A 146 -11.69 -5.80 27.97
C PHE A 146 -12.55 -7.07 27.95
N GLU A 147 -13.76 -6.96 27.42
CA GLU A 147 -14.66 -8.11 27.29
C GLU A 147 -14.05 -9.19 26.37
N ILE A 148 -13.35 -8.81 25.30
CA ILE A 148 -12.65 -9.72 24.40
C ILE A 148 -11.59 -10.57 25.13
N ASP A 149 -10.90 -10.02 26.13
CA ASP A 149 -9.93 -10.75 26.93
C ASP A 149 -10.64 -11.74 27.86
N ARG A 150 -11.74 -11.33 28.53
CA ARG A 150 -12.48 -12.18 29.47
C ARG A 150 -13.20 -13.35 28.81
N ARG A 151 -13.57 -13.18 27.52
CA ARG A 151 -14.26 -14.22 26.74
C ARG A 151 -13.32 -15.22 26.07
N ASN A 152 -12.02 -14.97 26.05
CA ASN A 152 -11.08 -15.86 25.39
C ASN A 152 -10.98 -17.23 26.12
N VAL A 153 -10.36 -18.21 25.48
CA VAL A 153 -10.25 -19.60 25.98
C VAL A 153 -9.52 -19.73 27.33
N TYR A 154 -8.89 -18.67 27.81
CA TYR A 154 -8.21 -18.61 29.11
C TYR A 154 -8.94 -17.74 30.15
N GLY A 155 -10.13 -17.23 29.85
CA GLY A 155 -10.88 -16.34 30.75
C GLY A 155 -10.16 -15.04 31.11
N GLY A 156 -9.23 -14.62 30.29
CA GLY A 156 -8.40 -13.43 30.51
C GLY A 156 -7.16 -13.65 31.36
N ASP A 157 -6.83 -14.90 31.76
CA ASP A 157 -5.56 -15.19 32.44
C ASP A 157 -4.37 -15.12 31.46
N VAL A 158 -4.61 -15.40 30.20
CA VAL A 158 -3.70 -15.11 29.08
C VAL A 158 -4.38 -14.08 28.19
N MET A 159 -3.78 -12.90 28.03
CA MET A 159 -4.26 -11.90 27.08
C MET A 159 -3.55 -12.10 25.74
N PHE A 160 -4.32 -12.07 24.67
CA PHE A 160 -3.81 -12.09 23.31
C PHE A 160 -3.85 -10.68 22.74
N PHE A 161 -2.72 -10.24 22.20
CA PHE A 161 -2.58 -8.90 21.61
C PHE A 161 -1.33 -8.81 20.76
N TRP A 162 -1.24 -7.78 19.96
CA TRP A 162 -0.07 -7.41 19.19
C TRP A 162 -0.11 -5.94 18.81
N GLY A 163 1.04 -5.35 18.49
CA GLY A 163 1.15 -3.96 18.09
C GLY A 163 1.85 -3.82 16.75
N VAL A 164 1.31 -2.97 15.87
CA VAL A 164 1.90 -2.68 14.55
C VAL A 164 1.86 -1.19 14.21
N GLY A 165 1.09 -0.39 14.93
CA GLY A 165 1.01 1.04 14.73
C GLY A 165 2.20 1.74 15.39
N LYS A 166 2.96 2.54 14.62
CA LYS A 166 4.08 3.30 15.18
C LYS A 166 3.62 4.20 16.31
N PRO A 167 4.31 4.23 17.46
CA PRO A 167 4.03 5.15 18.56
C PRO A 167 4.17 6.61 18.13
N PHE A 168 3.38 7.48 18.73
CA PHE A 168 3.39 8.91 18.43
C PHE A 168 3.18 9.76 19.67
N ILE A 169 3.51 11.05 19.56
CA ILE A 169 3.31 12.04 20.61
C ILE A 169 2.13 12.92 20.22
N HIS A 170 1.23 13.15 21.18
CA HIS A 170 0.07 14.00 20.99
C HIS A 170 -0.32 14.67 22.30
N HIS A 171 -0.56 15.98 22.29
CA HIS A 171 -0.92 16.80 23.47
C HIS A 171 -0.04 16.54 24.70
N GLY A 172 1.27 16.37 24.50
CA GLY A 172 2.23 16.14 25.58
C GLY A 172 2.23 14.74 26.19
N ALA A 173 1.47 13.81 25.60
CA ALA A 173 1.44 12.40 26.00
C ALA A 173 2.01 11.49 24.90
N ALA A 174 2.53 10.34 25.28
CA ALA A 174 2.94 9.28 24.37
C ALA A 174 1.78 8.30 24.14
N TYR A 175 1.63 7.85 22.89
CA TYR A 175 0.61 6.89 22.49
C TYR A 175 1.22 5.70 21.77
N VAL A 176 0.78 4.50 22.11
CA VAL A 176 1.19 3.24 21.48
C VAL A 176 -0.05 2.51 20.99
N CYS A 177 -0.12 2.22 19.70
CA CYS A 177 -1.24 1.51 19.10
C CYS A 177 -1.06 -0.01 19.23
N ALA A 178 -2.14 -0.72 19.52
CA ALA A 178 -2.16 -2.18 19.52
C ALA A 178 -3.55 -2.72 19.11
N SER A 179 -3.65 -4.03 19.01
CA SER A 179 -4.92 -4.74 18.83
C SER A 179 -5.04 -5.84 19.86
N LYS A 180 -6.14 -5.89 20.60
CA LYS A 180 -6.53 -7.04 21.41
C LYS A 180 -7.15 -8.11 20.51
N VAL A 181 -6.98 -9.36 20.90
CA VAL A 181 -7.36 -10.54 20.12
C VAL A 181 -8.18 -11.50 20.96
N GLY A 182 -9.30 -11.99 20.44
CA GLY A 182 -10.17 -12.94 21.14
C GLY A 182 -9.61 -14.38 21.16
N GLY A 183 -8.56 -14.64 20.41
CA GLY A 183 -7.89 -15.94 20.35
C GLY A 183 -7.55 -16.38 18.94
N PHE A 184 -7.00 -17.58 18.82
CA PHE A 184 -6.70 -18.23 17.56
C PHE A 184 -7.78 -19.25 17.21
N GLY A 185 -8.00 -19.47 15.90
CA GLY A 185 -8.88 -20.49 15.37
C GLY A 185 -8.57 -20.72 13.88
N THR A 186 -9.49 -21.38 13.17
CA THR A 186 -9.35 -21.57 11.72
C THR A 186 -9.17 -20.21 11.02
N GLY A 187 -8.07 -20.07 10.30
CA GLY A 187 -7.75 -18.85 9.56
C GLY A 187 -7.09 -17.74 10.37
N PHE A 188 -6.54 -18.04 11.52
CA PHE A 188 -5.73 -17.18 12.38
C PHE A 188 -6.51 -16.50 13.52
N PHE A 189 -6.43 -15.17 13.70
CA PHE A 189 -7.22 -14.48 14.74
C PHE A 189 -8.72 -14.50 14.39
N VAL A 190 -9.53 -14.86 15.37
CA VAL A 190 -10.99 -14.96 15.19
C VAL A 190 -11.73 -13.67 15.50
N GLU A 191 -11.16 -12.82 16.33
CA GLU A 191 -11.72 -11.53 16.75
C GLU A 191 -10.59 -10.57 17.08
N ASN A 192 -10.73 -9.28 16.69
CA ASN A 192 -9.77 -8.23 17.03
C ASN A 192 -10.50 -6.92 17.35
N GLU A 193 -9.93 -6.16 18.27
CA GLU A 193 -10.33 -4.80 18.62
C GLU A 193 -9.10 -3.91 18.70
N GLY A 194 -9.18 -2.69 18.10
CA GLY A 194 -8.12 -1.69 18.21
C GLY A 194 -8.05 -1.08 19.61
N VAL A 195 -6.85 -0.84 20.11
CA VAL A 195 -6.61 -0.19 21.41
C VAL A 195 -5.42 0.77 21.35
N LEU A 196 -5.37 1.69 22.30
CA LEU A 196 -4.26 2.60 22.54
C LEU A 196 -3.79 2.49 23.98
N PHE A 197 -2.48 2.54 24.19
CA PHE A 197 -1.88 2.80 25.48
C PHE A 197 -1.37 4.23 25.49
N ARG A 198 -1.84 5.03 26.43
CA ARG A 198 -1.46 6.42 26.59
C ARG A 198 -0.67 6.59 27.87
N SER A 199 0.49 7.23 27.78
CA SER A 199 1.22 7.69 28.96
C SER A 199 1.26 9.21 29.01
N PRO A 200 0.69 9.84 30.07
CA PRO A 200 0.67 11.29 30.19
C PRO A 200 2.03 11.88 30.60
N ASN A 201 2.91 11.07 31.16
CA ASN A 201 4.18 11.52 31.76
C ASN A 201 5.46 10.90 31.18
N LEU A 202 5.39 9.97 30.24
CA LEU A 202 6.57 9.33 29.64
C LEU A 202 7.60 10.33 29.06
N LEU A 203 7.13 11.47 28.59
CA LEU A 203 8.00 12.49 28.00
C LEU A 203 8.75 13.32 29.03
N THR A 204 8.31 13.33 30.29
CA THR A 204 8.82 14.21 31.36
C THR A 204 9.33 13.43 32.58
N GLU A 205 8.86 12.24 32.82
CA GLU A 205 9.34 11.37 33.87
C GLU A 205 10.55 10.57 33.38
N HIS A 206 11.68 10.73 34.05
CA HIS A 206 12.94 10.10 33.65
C HIS A 206 13.09 8.67 34.19
N ASP A 207 12.43 8.37 35.31
CA ASP A 207 12.40 7.02 35.87
C ASP A 207 11.24 6.22 35.25
N PRO A 208 11.51 5.20 34.42
CA PRO A 208 10.44 4.43 33.81
C PRO A 208 9.52 3.72 34.81
N ALA A 209 9.97 3.48 36.04
CA ALA A 209 9.12 2.92 37.10
C ALA A 209 8.03 3.89 37.56
N GLY A 210 8.19 5.20 37.29
CA GLY A 210 7.19 6.24 37.57
C GLY A 210 6.23 6.50 36.41
N HIS A 211 6.33 5.78 35.28
CA HIS A 211 5.43 6.02 34.15
C HIS A 211 4.00 5.57 34.46
N GLU A 212 3.07 6.47 34.17
CA GLU A 212 1.63 6.20 34.26
C GLU A 212 1.09 5.77 32.90
N TRP A 213 0.13 4.83 32.90
CA TRP A 213 -0.45 4.30 31.67
C TRP A 213 -1.96 4.18 31.75
N GLU A 214 -2.62 4.55 30.68
CA GLU A 214 -4.04 4.36 30.44
C GLU A 214 -4.26 3.42 29.25
N THR A 215 -5.26 2.53 29.32
CA THR A 215 -5.70 1.74 28.17
C THR A 215 -6.98 2.38 27.60
N LEU A 216 -6.94 2.77 26.34
CA LEU A 216 -8.04 3.43 25.60
C LEU A 216 -8.52 2.55 24.44
N PRO A 217 -9.77 2.71 23.97
CA PRO A 217 -10.80 3.63 24.45
C PRO A 217 -11.28 3.32 25.86
N GLU A 218 -12.10 4.23 26.42
CA GLU A 218 -12.82 3.98 27.68
C GLU A 218 -13.88 2.88 27.49
N GLY A 219 -14.33 2.27 28.61
CA GLY A 219 -15.29 1.17 28.58
C GLY A 219 -14.63 -0.20 28.42
N ASP A 220 -15.42 -1.20 28.08
CA ASP A 220 -15.03 -2.62 28.06
C ASP A 220 -14.78 -3.17 26.65
N GLU A 221 -14.92 -2.33 25.64
CA GLU A 221 -14.75 -2.69 24.23
C GLU A 221 -13.72 -1.78 23.56
N GLY A 222 -12.92 -2.36 22.66
CA GLY A 222 -11.99 -1.62 21.83
C GLY A 222 -12.66 -1.04 20.58
N ILE A 223 -11.83 -0.54 19.66
CA ILE A 223 -12.29 -0.04 18.37
C ILE A 223 -12.65 -1.25 17.50
N ARG A 224 -13.87 -1.28 17.00
CA ARG A 224 -14.47 -2.36 16.20
C ARG A 224 -14.76 -1.91 14.77
N THR A 225 -15.19 -2.83 13.94
CA THR A 225 -15.79 -2.53 12.63
C THR A 225 -17.14 -1.80 12.82
N PRO A 226 -17.59 -1.03 11.81
CA PRO A 226 -18.96 -0.49 11.81
C PRO A 226 -20.01 -1.59 11.93
N GLU A 227 -21.22 -1.20 12.34
CA GLU A 227 -22.35 -2.13 12.45
C GLU A 227 -22.54 -2.94 11.16
N GLY A 228 -22.69 -4.26 11.29
CA GLY A 228 -22.80 -5.20 10.18
C GLY A 228 -21.45 -5.64 9.58
N GLY A 229 -20.34 -5.13 10.07
CA GLY A 229 -19.00 -5.60 9.71
C GLY A 229 -18.60 -6.89 10.44
N GLY A 230 -17.53 -7.53 9.97
CA GLY A 230 -16.98 -8.74 10.57
C GLY A 230 -16.23 -8.48 11.88
N PRO A 231 -15.84 -9.55 12.60
CA PRO A 231 -15.24 -9.46 13.93
C PRO A 231 -13.77 -8.98 13.93
N ILE A 232 -13.20 -8.64 12.78
CA ILE A 232 -11.79 -8.30 12.66
C ILE A 232 -11.61 -6.78 12.46
N ALA A 233 -11.17 -6.09 13.50
CA ALA A 233 -10.65 -4.72 13.48
C ALA A 233 -9.16 -4.76 13.87
N GLY A 234 -8.33 -5.32 12.98
CA GLY A 234 -6.94 -5.64 13.27
C GLY A 234 -5.94 -4.62 12.76
N GLU A 235 -4.75 -4.62 13.34
CA GLU A 235 -3.65 -3.73 12.95
C GLU A 235 -4.02 -2.24 13.06
N PHE A 236 -4.67 -1.88 14.17
CA PHE A 236 -5.01 -0.50 14.43
C PHE A 236 -3.76 0.38 14.49
N ASN A 237 -3.75 1.43 13.70
CA ASN A 237 -2.71 2.46 13.70
C ASN A 237 -3.37 3.84 13.61
N ALA A 238 -2.73 4.85 14.22
CA ALA A 238 -3.29 6.19 14.31
C ALA A 238 -2.23 7.27 14.11
N THR A 239 -2.68 8.47 13.77
CA THR A 239 -1.87 9.67 13.61
C THR A 239 -2.64 10.89 14.11
N PRO A 240 -1.95 11.89 14.71
CA PRO A 240 -2.58 13.18 15.04
C PRO A 240 -3.04 13.92 13.78
N MET A 241 -4.15 14.62 13.88
CA MET A 241 -4.67 15.52 12.86
C MET A 241 -4.23 16.98 13.10
N ASN A 242 -4.39 17.83 12.09
CA ASN A 242 -4.03 19.25 12.20
C ASN A 242 -4.96 20.00 13.16
N ASP A 243 -6.20 19.57 13.28
CA ASP A 243 -7.19 20.14 14.19
C ASP A 243 -7.04 19.69 15.66
N GLY A 244 -6.01 18.86 15.94
CA GLY A 244 -5.75 18.34 17.28
C GLY A 244 -6.55 17.08 17.62
N SER A 245 -7.29 16.50 16.69
CA SER A 245 -7.93 15.20 16.86
C SER A 245 -7.00 14.04 16.47
N LEU A 246 -7.46 12.81 16.64
CA LEU A 246 -6.78 11.61 16.19
C LEU A 246 -7.55 10.96 15.03
N TYR A 247 -6.81 10.44 14.07
CA TYR A 247 -7.31 9.63 12.98
C TYR A 247 -6.65 8.27 12.99
N GLY A 248 -7.43 7.20 12.92
CA GLY A 248 -6.94 5.82 12.88
C GLY A 248 -7.45 5.05 11.68
N THR A 249 -6.65 4.08 11.23
CA THR A 249 -7.03 3.10 10.19
C THR A 249 -6.74 1.68 10.66
N TYR A 250 -7.49 0.72 10.12
CA TYR A 250 -7.31 -0.69 10.43
C TYR A 250 -7.90 -1.59 9.34
N ARG A 251 -7.37 -2.81 9.28
CA ARG A 251 -7.83 -3.83 8.33
C ARG A 251 -9.03 -4.61 8.84
N THR A 252 -9.80 -5.15 7.91
CA THR A 252 -10.95 -6.03 8.17
C THR A 252 -10.88 -7.30 7.32
N ILE A 253 -11.87 -8.18 7.48
CA ILE A 253 -12.10 -9.32 6.57
C ILE A 253 -13.19 -9.03 5.54
N ASP A 254 -13.77 -7.84 5.55
CA ASP A 254 -14.93 -7.47 4.73
C ASP A 254 -14.55 -6.99 3.32
N GLY A 255 -13.26 -6.97 3.01
CA GLY A 255 -12.75 -6.50 1.72
C GLY A 255 -12.69 -4.98 1.58
N PHE A 256 -12.90 -4.24 2.67
CA PHE A 256 -12.80 -2.79 2.79
C PHE A 256 -11.96 -2.41 4.01
N ALA A 257 -11.25 -1.31 3.93
CA ALA A 257 -10.59 -0.70 5.09
C ALA A 257 -11.61 0.00 5.98
N CYS A 258 -11.29 0.11 7.27
CA CYS A 258 -11.97 0.98 8.21
C CYS A 258 -11.11 2.15 8.62
N HIS A 259 -11.78 3.21 9.06
CA HIS A 259 -11.16 4.33 9.73
C HIS A 259 -11.96 4.77 10.96
N ALA A 260 -11.30 5.52 11.82
CA ALA A 260 -11.93 6.07 13.01
C ALA A 260 -11.37 7.45 13.34
N TYR A 261 -12.22 8.31 13.89
CA TYR A 261 -11.88 9.65 14.38
C TYR A 261 -12.11 9.74 15.89
N SER A 262 -11.17 10.32 16.62
CA SER A 262 -11.35 10.65 18.04
C SER A 262 -11.15 12.14 18.26
N ARG A 263 -12.07 12.79 19.01
CA ARG A 263 -12.03 14.23 19.33
C ARG A 263 -11.69 14.49 20.80
N ASP A 264 -11.33 13.44 21.54
CA ASP A 264 -11.11 13.43 22.97
C ASP A 264 -9.90 12.60 23.40
N ASP A 265 -8.79 12.73 22.64
CA ASP A 265 -7.51 12.11 22.92
C ASP A 265 -7.55 10.55 22.96
N GLY A 266 -8.43 9.95 22.16
CA GLY A 266 -8.54 8.49 22.04
C GLY A 266 -9.53 7.84 23.02
N ARG A 267 -10.29 8.62 23.82
CA ARG A 267 -11.24 8.09 24.79
C ARG A 267 -12.47 7.48 24.13
N THR A 268 -12.97 8.13 23.09
CA THR A 268 -14.06 7.62 22.26
C THR A 268 -13.72 7.77 20.77
N TRP A 269 -14.35 6.95 19.93
CA TRP A 269 -14.07 6.88 18.51
C TRP A 269 -15.34 6.81 17.68
N GLU A 270 -15.41 7.66 16.66
CA GLU A 270 -16.37 7.56 15.57
C GLU A 270 -15.80 6.64 14.48
N VAL A 271 -16.38 5.45 14.31
CA VAL A 271 -15.91 4.43 13.35
C VAL A 271 -16.78 4.40 12.11
N ASP A 272 -16.18 4.26 10.92
CA ASP A 272 -16.88 4.04 9.64
C ASP A 272 -15.98 3.24 8.69
N TRP A 273 -16.59 2.77 7.60
CA TRP A 273 -15.86 2.27 6.44
C TRP A 273 -15.08 3.40 5.79
N MET A 274 -13.79 3.18 5.58
CA MET A 274 -12.94 4.19 4.97
C MET A 274 -13.43 4.56 3.57
N ARG A 275 -13.48 5.86 3.26
CA ARG A 275 -13.91 6.42 1.98
C ARG A 275 -12.87 7.40 1.44
N TYR A 276 -12.80 7.54 0.11
CA TYR A 276 -11.93 8.53 -0.52
C TYR A 276 -12.33 9.96 -0.13
N THR A 277 -13.62 10.24 -0.08
CA THR A 277 -14.19 11.49 0.42
C THR A 277 -15.40 11.19 1.29
N PRO A 278 -15.81 12.08 2.22
CA PRO A 278 -17.04 11.90 2.98
C PRO A 278 -18.24 11.61 2.08
N GLY A 279 -18.96 10.53 2.36
CA GLY A 279 -20.10 10.06 1.55
C GLY A 279 -19.72 9.42 0.19
N GLY A 280 -18.45 9.43 -0.19
CA GLY A 280 -17.96 8.89 -1.44
C GLY A 280 -17.75 7.36 -1.44
N ARG A 281 -17.02 6.89 -2.44
CA ARG A 281 -16.67 5.47 -2.64
C ARG A 281 -15.86 4.92 -1.47
N ARG A 282 -16.16 3.68 -1.03
CA ARG A 282 -15.37 2.97 -0.02
C ARG A 282 -14.00 2.57 -0.56
N VAL A 283 -12.99 2.57 0.31
CA VAL A 283 -11.65 2.12 -0.03
C VAL A 283 -11.56 0.60 0.11
N LYS A 284 -11.31 -0.08 -1.00
CA LYS A 284 -11.09 -1.53 -1.01
C LYS A 284 -9.72 -1.85 -0.40
N ASN A 285 -9.71 -2.79 0.53
CA ASN A 285 -8.50 -3.36 1.10
C ASN A 285 -8.80 -4.77 1.59
N PRO A 286 -7.96 -5.79 1.28
CA PRO A 286 -8.13 -7.14 1.80
C PRO A 286 -7.74 -7.21 3.27
N ARG A 287 -7.70 -8.41 3.86
CA ARG A 287 -7.12 -8.62 5.20
C ARG A 287 -5.59 -8.45 5.15
N SER A 288 -5.13 -7.27 4.82
CA SER A 288 -3.73 -6.90 4.73
C SER A 288 -3.46 -5.60 5.47
N ALA A 289 -2.19 -5.41 5.85
CA ALA A 289 -1.72 -4.20 6.50
C ALA A 289 -2.13 -2.96 5.70
N ASN A 290 -2.63 -1.96 6.40
CA ASN A 290 -2.85 -0.62 5.89
C ASN A 290 -2.38 0.39 6.93
N PHE A 291 -1.78 1.49 6.51
CA PHE A 291 -1.16 2.44 7.41
C PHE A 291 -1.38 3.87 6.97
N VAL A 292 -1.56 4.73 7.97
CA VAL A 292 -1.69 6.17 7.79
C VAL A 292 -0.52 6.90 8.46
N ARG A 293 -0.04 7.96 7.80
CA ARG A 293 0.96 8.86 8.38
C ARG A 293 0.64 10.30 8.01
N ARG A 294 0.82 11.22 8.97
CA ARG A 294 0.87 12.66 8.75
C ARG A 294 2.32 13.10 8.63
N PHE A 295 2.62 13.93 7.63
CA PHE A 295 3.92 14.59 7.48
C PHE A 295 3.94 15.98 8.12
N SER A 296 5.13 16.57 8.23
CA SER A 296 5.35 17.90 8.85
C SER A 296 4.61 19.02 8.12
N ASN A 297 4.36 18.87 6.81
CA ASN A 297 3.58 19.79 6.00
C ASN A 297 2.06 19.72 6.25
N GLY A 298 1.61 18.90 7.19
CA GLY A 298 0.21 18.72 7.54
C GLY A 298 -0.60 17.87 6.56
N LYS A 299 0.05 17.29 5.55
CA LYS A 299 -0.58 16.38 4.59
C LYS A 299 -0.41 14.93 5.04
N TYR A 300 -1.23 14.03 4.50
CA TYR A 300 -1.30 12.62 4.90
C TYR A 300 -0.97 11.70 3.75
N ILE A 301 -0.55 10.49 4.10
CA ILE A 301 -0.46 9.36 3.17
C ILE A 301 -1.18 8.16 3.77
N TYR A 302 -1.68 7.30 2.89
CA TYR A 302 -2.32 6.04 3.24
C TYR A 302 -1.78 4.92 2.34
N TRP A 303 -1.14 3.94 2.96
CA TRP A 303 -0.57 2.73 2.33
C TRP A 303 -1.58 1.58 2.41
N PHE A 304 -1.80 0.87 1.30
CA PHE A 304 -2.75 -0.23 1.27
C PHE A 304 -2.59 -1.14 0.03
N CYS A 305 -3.35 -2.25 0.00
CA CYS A 305 -3.47 -3.13 -1.16
C CYS A 305 -4.79 -2.82 -1.88
N PHE A 306 -4.73 -2.23 -3.05
CA PHE A 306 -5.87 -1.71 -3.81
C PHE A 306 -6.69 -2.84 -4.47
N HIS A 307 -7.36 -3.67 -3.65
CA HIS A 307 -8.31 -4.68 -4.09
C HIS A 307 -9.20 -5.14 -2.93
N GLY A 308 -10.28 -5.88 -3.23
CA GLY A 308 -11.19 -6.41 -2.22
C GLY A 308 -12.65 -6.19 -2.57
N GLY A 309 -13.41 -5.55 -1.67
CA GLY A 309 -14.83 -5.28 -1.82
C GLY A 309 -15.72 -6.48 -1.51
N GLU A 310 -16.99 -6.38 -1.87
CA GLU A 310 -18.02 -7.42 -1.60
C GLU A 310 -17.64 -8.82 -2.15
N LYS A 311 -16.80 -8.89 -3.17
CA LYS A 311 -16.30 -10.15 -3.74
C LYS A 311 -15.25 -10.84 -2.88
N LEU A 312 -14.55 -10.11 -2.01
CA LEU A 312 -13.67 -10.70 -1.01
C LEU A 312 -14.41 -11.10 0.27
N GLY A 313 -15.48 -10.38 0.59
CA GLY A 313 -16.46 -10.40 1.68
C GLY A 313 -16.31 -11.42 2.80
N ASN A 314 -17.08 -11.21 3.85
CA ASN A 314 -17.32 -12.12 4.99
C ASN A 314 -17.85 -13.50 4.57
N THR A 315 -17.19 -14.21 3.69
CA THR A 315 -17.58 -15.59 3.43
C THR A 315 -17.00 -16.43 4.57
N PRO A 316 -17.82 -17.00 5.47
CA PRO A 316 -17.36 -18.02 6.42
C PRO A 316 -16.61 -19.08 5.62
N GLY A 317 -15.33 -19.30 5.90
CA GLY A 317 -14.51 -20.20 5.10
C GLY A 317 -13.92 -19.60 3.83
N VAL A 318 -13.93 -18.28 3.61
CA VAL A 318 -12.85 -17.64 2.84
C VAL A 318 -11.59 -17.87 3.66
N GLU A 319 -11.08 -19.07 3.43
CA GLU A 319 -9.90 -19.61 4.05
C GLU A 319 -8.89 -18.50 4.20
N GLY A 320 -8.36 -18.36 5.41
CA GLY A 320 -7.46 -17.26 5.79
C GLY A 320 -6.31 -16.97 4.82
N GLY A 321 -6.01 -17.88 3.91
CA GLY A 321 -5.05 -17.69 2.84
C GLY A 321 -5.43 -16.65 1.77
N LYS A 322 -6.68 -16.52 1.39
CA LYS A 322 -7.09 -15.61 0.31
C LYS A 322 -7.15 -14.14 0.74
N GLY A 323 -7.57 -13.87 1.97
CA GLY A 323 -7.60 -12.52 2.51
C GLY A 323 -6.21 -11.91 2.76
N TYR A 324 -5.19 -12.72 2.90
CA TYR A 324 -3.79 -12.31 3.10
C TYR A 324 -2.97 -12.27 1.81
N ALA A 325 -3.49 -12.82 0.71
CA ALA A 325 -2.82 -12.86 -0.58
C ALA A 325 -2.84 -11.50 -1.29
N HIS A 326 -2.09 -11.39 -2.40
CA HIS A 326 -2.08 -10.25 -3.29
C HIS A 326 -1.68 -8.92 -2.61
N ARG A 327 -0.57 -8.94 -1.85
CA ARG A 327 0.07 -7.72 -1.31
C ARG A 327 1.14 -7.15 -2.24
N ASN A 328 0.99 -7.38 -3.52
CA ASN A 328 1.86 -6.92 -4.60
C ASN A 328 0.99 -6.65 -5.84
N PRO A 329 0.97 -5.42 -6.37
CA PRO A 329 1.72 -4.25 -5.91
C PRO A 329 1.12 -3.55 -4.70
N ILE A 330 1.86 -2.57 -4.16
CA ILE A 330 1.38 -1.65 -3.13
C ILE A 330 0.98 -0.32 -3.75
N TRP A 331 -0.10 0.21 -3.19
CA TRP A 331 -0.68 1.49 -3.58
C TRP A 331 -0.69 2.48 -2.42
N MET A 332 -0.71 3.77 -2.75
CA MET A 332 -0.76 4.84 -1.77
C MET A 332 -1.69 5.96 -2.23
N CYS A 333 -2.44 6.55 -1.28
CA CYS A 333 -3.19 7.78 -1.49
C CYS A 333 -2.53 8.93 -0.74
N GLY A 334 -2.60 10.12 -1.30
CA GLY A 334 -2.35 11.37 -0.61
C GLY A 334 -3.62 11.87 0.07
N GLY A 335 -3.51 12.39 1.29
CA GLY A 335 -4.63 12.90 2.05
C GLY A 335 -4.49 14.39 2.38
N ILE A 336 -5.58 15.12 2.24
CA ILE A 336 -5.69 16.54 2.61
C ILE A 336 -6.83 16.68 3.62
N GLU A 337 -6.54 17.33 4.74
CA GLU A 337 -7.55 17.62 5.76
C GLU A 337 -8.42 18.78 5.32
N LYS A 338 -9.73 18.57 5.33
CA LYS A 338 -10.75 19.56 5.03
C LYS A 338 -11.97 19.31 5.90
N ASP A 339 -12.47 20.37 6.56
CA ASP A 339 -13.66 20.32 7.43
C ASP A 339 -13.56 19.21 8.51
N GLY A 340 -12.37 19.03 9.12
CA GLY A 340 -12.10 18.03 10.14
C GLY A 340 -12.17 16.58 9.66
N ARG A 341 -12.06 16.35 8.35
CA ARG A 341 -12.02 15.03 7.71
C ARG A 341 -10.85 14.96 6.71
N ILE A 342 -10.33 13.78 6.49
CA ILE A 342 -9.29 13.58 5.47
C ILE A 342 -9.96 13.19 4.15
N HIS A 343 -9.63 13.95 3.10
CA HIS A 343 -9.99 13.66 1.71
C HIS A 343 -8.79 13.00 1.03
N TRP A 344 -9.00 11.81 0.49
CA TRP A 344 -7.97 11.00 -0.13
C TRP A 344 -7.98 11.15 -1.65
N SER A 345 -6.79 11.20 -2.25
CA SER A 345 -6.62 11.15 -3.70
C SER A 345 -6.99 9.77 -4.25
N GLU A 346 -7.18 9.66 -5.57
CA GLU A 346 -7.07 8.37 -6.25
C GLU A 346 -5.64 7.82 -6.06
N PRO A 347 -5.48 6.49 -5.94
CA PRO A 347 -4.21 5.90 -5.56
C PRO A 347 -3.17 5.88 -6.68
N GLU A 348 -1.90 5.96 -6.25
CA GLU A 348 -0.72 5.71 -7.07
C GLU A 348 -0.06 4.39 -6.69
N LEU A 349 0.50 3.68 -7.66
CA LEU A 349 1.33 2.51 -7.42
C LEU A 349 2.73 2.96 -6.98
N ILE A 350 3.18 2.50 -5.80
CA ILE A 350 4.44 2.95 -5.20
C ILE A 350 5.50 1.86 -5.05
N LEU A 351 5.11 0.60 -5.02
CA LEU A 351 6.06 -0.51 -4.83
C LEU A 351 5.54 -1.78 -5.50
N TYR A 352 6.41 -2.51 -6.16
CA TYR A 352 6.11 -3.81 -6.73
C TYR A 352 7.33 -4.75 -6.74
N ASP A 353 7.06 -6.05 -6.83
CA ASP A 353 8.02 -7.11 -7.02
C ASP A 353 7.61 -7.94 -8.24
N ASP A 354 8.58 -8.37 -9.06
CA ASP A 354 8.32 -9.26 -10.20
C ASP A 354 7.76 -10.61 -9.77
N LYS A 355 8.09 -11.06 -8.56
CA LYS A 355 7.50 -12.25 -7.94
C LYS A 355 6.13 -11.90 -7.36
N VAL A 356 5.07 -12.09 -8.17
CA VAL A 356 3.68 -11.72 -7.84
C VAL A 356 3.22 -12.23 -6.48
N GLY A 357 3.70 -13.38 -6.02
CA GLY A 357 3.35 -13.98 -4.72
C GLY A 357 4.04 -13.35 -3.52
N ASN A 358 5.03 -12.48 -3.72
CA ASN A 358 5.68 -11.79 -2.61
C ASN A 358 4.72 -10.81 -1.94
N ARG A 359 4.92 -10.61 -0.62
CA ARG A 359 4.01 -9.85 0.23
C ARG A 359 4.78 -8.71 0.88
N MET A 360 4.46 -7.47 0.55
CA MET A 360 5.01 -6.29 1.20
C MET A 360 4.08 -5.83 2.31
N SER A 361 4.65 -5.51 3.47
CA SER A 361 3.88 -5.18 4.68
C SER A 361 4.63 -4.23 5.59
N TYR A 362 3.92 -3.67 6.57
CA TYR A 362 4.44 -2.95 7.73
C TYR A 362 5.41 -1.83 7.37
N PRO A 363 4.94 -0.82 6.61
CA PRO A 363 5.74 0.36 6.31
C PRO A 363 5.91 1.23 7.55
N ASP A 364 7.05 1.90 7.63
CA ASP A 364 7.20 3.15 8.37
C ASP A 364 7.56 4.26 7.39
N PHE A 365 7.20 5.48 7.71
CA PHE A 365 7.43 6.64 6.84
C PHE A 365 8.31 7.64 7.54
N ILE A 366 9.38 8.05 6.87
CA ILE A 366 10.39 8.95 7.38
C ILE A 366 10.44 10.20 6.48
N GLU A 367 10.43 11.37 7.10
CA GLU A 367 10.63 12.65 6.43
C GLU A 367 11.92 13.29 6.95
N GLU A 368 12.83 13.64 6.06
CA GLU A 368 14.09 14.27 6.43
C GLU A 368 14.56 15.27 5.36
N ASN A 369 14.65 16.54 5.72
CA ASN A 369 15.16 17.62 4.85
C ASN A 369 14.49 17.67 3.47
N GLY A 370 13.15 17.50 3.42
CA GLY A 370 12.36 17.54 2.19
C GLY A 370 12.46 16.26 1.35
N ARG A 371 13.12 15.22 1.85
CA ARG A 371 13.11 13.87 1.27
C ARG A 371 12.20 12.97 2.08
N TYR A 372 11.62 12.01 1.40
CA TYR A 372 10.66 11.07 1.98
C TYR A 372 11.10 9.65 1.74
N PHE A 373 11.02 8.83 2.78
CA PHE A 373 11.41 7.43 2.73
C PHE A 373 10.33 6.57 3.36
N PHE A 374 10.31 5.30 3.00
CA PHE A 374 9.53 4.31 3.72
C PHE A 374 10.32 3.02 3.88
N THR A 375 10.02 2.30 4.95
CA THR A 375 10.48 0.93 5.13
C THR A 375 9.40 -0.05 4.73
N GLU A 376 9.76 -1.29 4.49
CA GLU A 376 8.83 -2.41 4.30
C GLU A 376 9.49 -3.73 4.68
N THR A 377 8.68 -4.77 4.84
CA THR A 377 9.16 -6.13 5.01
C THR A 377 8.42 -7.11 4.11
N GLN A 378 9.17 -8.08 3.58
CA GLN A 378 8.66 -9.29 2.95
C GLN A 378 8.68 -10.50 3.91
N LYS A 379 8.85 -10.26 5.20
CA LYS A 379 9.05 -11.25 6.27
C LYS A 379 10.42 -11.95 6.29
N SER A 380 11.13 -11.98 5.17
CA SER A 380 12.50 -12.53 5.07
C SER A 380 13.54 -11.46 4.73
N THR A 381 13.11 -10.33 4.27
CA THR A 381 13.94 -9.18 3.91
C THR A 381 13.18 -7.91 4.22
N ALA A 382 13.84 -6.98 4.87
CA ALA A 382 13.34 -5.63 5.11
C ALA A 382 14.18 -4.62 4.33
N ARG A 383 13.55 -3.54 3.85
CA ARG A 383 14.24 -2.51 3.05
C ARG A 383 13.78 -1.11 3.38
N VAL A 384 14.64 -0.15 3.05
CA VAL A 384 14.33 1.28 2.98
C VAL A 384 14.24 1.70 1.52
N HIS A 385 13.18 2.39 1.17
CA HIS A 385 12.97 2.99 -0.15
C HIS A 385 12.86 4.51 -0.04
N GLU A 386 13.29 5.22 -1.06
CA GLU A 386 13.04 6.65 -1.19
C GLU A 386 11.80 6.89 -2.04
N LEU A 387 10.91 7.77 -1.59
CA LEU A 387 9.74 8.20 -2.33
C LEU A 387 10.07 9.40 -3.23
N ASP A 388 9.56 9.38 -4.44
CA ASP A 388 9.62 10.52 -5.36
C ASP A 388 8.75 11.68 -4.83
N PRO A 389 9.33 12.85 -4.53
CA PRO A 389 8.56 14.00 -4.05
C PRO A 389 7.49 14.46 -5.02
N ASP A 390 7.72 14.35 -6.34
CA ASP A 390 6.76 14.74 -7.36
C ASP A 390 5.54 13.81 -7.40
N LEU A 391 5.73 12.52 -7.05
CA LEU A 391 4.62 11.58 -6.89
C LEU A 391 3.76 11.96 -5.69
N LEU A 392 4.39 12.31 -4.56
CA LEU A 392 3.67 12.76 -3.36
C LEU A 392 2.88 14.05 -3.63
N GLU A 393 3.54 15.04 -4.23
CA GLU A 393 2.87 16.31 -4.57
C GLU A 393 1.76 16.09 -5.60
N GLY A 394 1.95 15.15 -6.54
CA GLY A 394 0.91 14.72 -7.47
C GLY A 394 -0.36 14.25 -6.77
N MET A 395 -0.22 13.36 -5.79
CA MET A 395 -1.34 12.86 -5.00
C MET A 395 -2.00 13.97 -4.16
N TRP A 396 -1.22 14.79 -3.48
CA TRP A 396 -1.76 15.84 -2.59
C TRP A 396 -2.45 16.98 -3.34
N SER A 397 -2.03 17.27 -4.57
CA SER A 397 -2.63 18.31 -5.42
C SER A 397 -3.61 17.77 -6.46
N GLN A 398 -3.93 16.49 -6.43
CA GLN A 398 -4.74 15.82 -7.45
C GLN A 398 -6.10 16.48 -7.68
N GLY A 399 -6.78 16.93 -6.62
CA GLY A 399 -8.04 17.65 -6.71
C GLY A 399 -7.95 19.07 -7.28
N GLU A 400 -6.75 19.67 -7.34
CA GLU A 400 -6.52 21.05 -7.74
C GLU A 400 -5.87 21.17 -9.13
N ARG A 401 -5.09 20.16 -9.53
CA ARG A 401 -4.37 20.17 -10.82
C ARG A 401 -5.34 20.16 -11.99
N ARG A 402 -5.04 21.02 -12.96
CA ARG A 402 -5.78 21.16 -14.21
C ARG A 402 -4.77 21.27 -15.35
N GLY A 403 -5.04 20.59 -16.46
CA GLY A 403 -4.21 20.71 -17.66
C GLY A 403 -3.79 19.37 -18.23
N VAL A 404 -3.67 19.35 -19.55
CA VAL A 404 -3.26 18.16 -20.30
C VAL A 404 -1.75 18.01 -20.22
N THR A 405 -1.31 16.83 -19.76
CA THR A 405 0.09 16.45 -19.77
C THR A 405 0.65 16.44 -21.21
N ARG A 406 1.77 17.11 -21.43
CA ARG A 406 2.43 17.16 -22.74
C ARG A 406 3.67 16.27 -22.84
N GLU A 407 4.27 15.91 -21.70
CA GLU A 407 5.40 15.01 -21.63
C GLU A 407 5.02 13.61 -22.13
N GLY A 408 5.73 13.11 -23.14
CA GLY A 408 5.48 11.80 -23.74
C GLY A 408 4.25 11.73 -24.66
N LEU A 409 3.57 12.84 -24.95
CA LEU A 409 2.42 12.87 -25.86
C LEU A 409 2.87 12.67 -27.30
N MET A 410 2.54 11.52 -27.90
CA MET A 410 2.91 11.16 -29.27
C MET A 410 1.78 11.37 -30.27
N VAL A 411 0.55 11.14 -29.84
CA VAL A 411 -0.66 11.32 -30.66
C VAL A 411 -1.62 12.21 -29.90
N ASP A 412 -2.11 13.27 -30.53
CA ASP A 412 -3.18 14.16 -30.06
C ASP A 412 -4.16 14.35 -31.21
N HIS A 413 -5.20 13.53 -31.29
CA HIS A 413 -6.16 13.50 -32.39
C HIS A 413 -7.52 13.97 -31.87
N ASP A 414 -8.00 15.12 -32.46
CA ASP A 414 -9.23 15.83 -32.08
C ASP A 414 -10.23 15.98 -33.23
N GLN A 415 -9.99 15.28 -34.36
CA GLN A 415 -10.75 15.47 -35.60
C GLN A 415 -11.90 14.43 -35.77
N GLY A 416 -12.24 13.71 -34.68
CA GLY A 416 -13.29 12.69 -34.72
C GLY A 416 -12.91 11.44 -35.52
N PRO A 417 -13.90 10.73 -36.14
CA PRO A 417 -13.62 9.52 -36.90
C PRO A 417 -12.65 9.73 -38.06
N GLY A 418 -11.71 8.77 -38.23
CA GLY A 418 -10.72 8.92 -39.32
C GLY A 418 -9.56 7.95 -39.24
N ARG A 419 -8.40 8.43 -39.64
CA ARG A 419 -7.13 7.66 -39.60
C ARG A 419 -6.03 8.51 -38.98
N VAL A 420 -5.18 7.88 -38.19
CA VAL A 420 -4.03 8.51 -37.58
C VAL A 420 -2.76 7.71 -37.88
N LYS A 421 -1.68 8.41 -38.22
CA LYS A 421 -0.37 7.80 -38.37
C LYS A 421 0.15 7.41 -37.00
N MET A 422 0.51 6.15 -36.85
CA MET A 422 1.08 5.65 -35.60
C MET A 422 2.58 5.92 -35.53
N PRO A 423 3.08 6.44 -34.41
CA PRO A 423 4.49 6.45 -34.13
C PRO A 423 4.97 5.05 -33.71
N ASP A 424 6.28 4.85 -33.70
CA ASP A 424 6.86 3.69 -33.05
C ASP A 424 6.67 3.82 -31.52
N LEU A 425 5.90 2.89 -30.94
CA LEU A 425 5.63 2.86 -29.51
C LEU A 425 6.81 2.23 -28.76
N PRO A 426 7.10 2.70 -27.54
CA PRO A 426 8.16 2.14 -26.72
C PRO A 426 7.84 0.70 -26.28
N MET A 427 8.86 0.01 -25.81
CA MET A 427 8.70 -1.31 -25.19
C MET A 427 7.92 -1.19 -23.88
N LEU A 428 7.06 -2.18 -23.60
CA LEU A 428 6.29 -2.28 -22.35
C LEU A 428 7.15 -2.82 -21.20
N HIS A 429 8.25 -2.15 -20.88
CA HIS A 429 9.08 -2.43 -19.71
C HIS A 429 9.75 -1.14 -19.24
N ASN A 430 10.08 -1.05 -17.96
CA ASN A 430 10.85 0.08 -17.48
C ASN A 430 12.24 0.07 -18.09
N ARG A 431 12.54 1.15 -18.77
CA ARG A 431 13.87 1.40 -19.30
C ARG A 431 14.66 2.19 -18.27
N GLY A 432 15.84 1.71 -17.99
CA GLY A 432 16.84 2.63 -17.53
C GLY A 432 17.60 3.19 -18.72
N THR A 433 18.27 4.28 -18.53
CA THR A 433 19.12 4.90 -19.56
C THR A 433 20.50 4.26 -19.73
N GLY A 434 20.66 2.97 -19.46
CA GLY A 434 21.65 2.20 -20.19
C GLY A 434 21.06 1.92 -21.57
N HIS A 435 21.83 2.05 -22.64
CA HIS A 435 21.37 1.60 -23.94
C HIS A 435 20.90 0.15 -23.82
N VAL A 436 19.59 -0.05 -23.94
CA VAL A 436 19.05 -1.40 -24.08
C VAL A 436 19.28 -1.81 -25.51
N ASP A 437 19.99 -2.88 -25.72
CA ASP A 437 20.09 -3.51 -27.03
C ASP A 437 18.66 -3.89 -27.47
N ALA A 438 18.20 -3.28 -28.54
CA ALA A 438 16.84 -3.45 -29.04
C ALA A 438 16.54 -4.91 -29.49
N ALA A 439 17.55 -5.71 -29.75
CA ALA A 439 17.41 -7.09 -30.18
C ALA A 439 17.39 -8.07 -29.00
N THR A 440 18.10 -7.79 -27.91
CA THR A 440 18.27 -8.71 -26.79
C THR A 440 17.62 -8.27 -25.49
N GLY A 441 17.22 -6.99 -25.37
CA GLY A 441 16.70 -6.40 -24.12
C GLY A 441 17.76 -6.33 -23.01
N ALA A 442 19.04 -6.53 -23.32
CA ALA A 442 20.12 -6.47 -22.35
C ALA A 442 20.55 -5.01 -22.11
N THR A 443 20.75 -4.64 -20.85
CA THR A 443 21.28 -3.34 -20.47
C THR A 443 22.78 -3.31 -20.73
N LEU A 444 23.24 -2.41 -21.59
CA LEU A 444 24.67 -2.17 -21.82
C LEU A 444 25.15 -1.18 -20.75
N GLU A 445 25.97 -1.65 -19.81
CA GLU A 445 26.63 -0.79 -18.83
C GLU A 445 27.62 0.16 -19.51
N GLY A 446 27.46 1.45 -19.25
CA GLY A 446 28.40 2.49 -19.65
C GLY A 446 28.77 3.36 -18.46
N GLU A 447 30.05 3.46 -18.16
CA GLU A 447 30.59 4.33 -17.10
C GLU A 447 30.14 5.79 -17.31
N GLY A 448 29.59 6.43 -16.27
CA GLY A 448 29.51 7.88 -16.13
C GLY A 448 28.26 8.56 -16.65
N ARG A 449 27.11 7.90 -16.80
CA ARG A 449 25.83 8.54 -17.13
C ARG A 449 24.88 8.51 -15.93
N GLU A 450 24.36 9.69 -15.56
CA GLU A 450 23.20 9.79 -14.67
C GLU A 450 22.04 8.94 -15.25
N MET A 451 21.49 8.06 -14.44
CA MET A 451 20.36 7.22 -14.84
C MET A 451 19.10 8.10 -14.82
N VAL A 452 18.59 8.47 -15.97
CA VAL A 452 17.29 9.09 -16.10
C VAL A 452 16.25 7.97 -16.22
N LEU A 453 15.26 7.95 -15.35
CA LEU A 453 14.15 7.00 -15.38
C LEU A 453 13.22 7.33 -16.55
N GLU A 454 13.19 6.48 -17.55
CA GLU A 454 12.11 6.47 -18.52
C GLU A 454 10.94 5.67 -17.96
N ARG A 455 9.75 6.26 -17.92
CA ARG A 455 8.51 5.59 -17.54
C ARG A 455 8.10 4.64 -18.67
N GLY A 456 8.56 3.41 -18.63
CA GLY A 456 8.23 2.37 -19.60
C GLY A 456 6.74 2.04 -19.60
N GLY A 457 6.16 1.87 -20.79
CA GLY A 457 4.75 1.59 -20.97
C GLY A 457 4.10 2.56 -21.94
N ILE A 458 2.78 2.58 -21.97
CA ILE A 458 1.98 3.49 -22.80
C ILE A 458 0.74 3.93 -22.00
N THR A 459 0.18 5.07 -22.41
CA THR A 459 -1.16 5.45 -21.98
C THR A 459 -1.99 5.79 -23.21
N LEU A 460 -3.21 5.25 -23.27
CA LEU A 460 -4.21 5.63 -24.24
C LEU A 460 -5.37 6.27 -23.50
N GLU A 461 -5.70 7.52 -23.85
CA GLU A 461 -6.87 8.21 -23.29
C GLU A 461 -7.78 8.72 -24.40
N CYS A 462 -9.07 8.79 -24.13
CA CYS A 462 -10.05 9.38 -25.03
C CYS A 462 -11.16 10.10 -24.27
N ARG A 463 -11.79 11.07 -24.97
CA ARG A 463 -13.11 11.60 -24.60
C ARG A 463 -14.11 11.11 -25.60
N VAL A 464 -15.17 10.51 -25.12
CA VAL A 464 -16.17 9.85 -25.95
C VAL A 464 -17.56 10.06 -25.36
N ARG A 465 -18.52 10.37 -26.22
CA ARG A 465 -19.95 10.36 -25.92
C ARG A 465 -20.60 9.29 -26.79
N PHE A 466 -21.16 8.28 -26.13
CA PHE A 466 -21.92 7.22 -26.80
C PHE A 466 -23.38 7.65 -26.96
N ASP A 467 -23.98 7.45 -28.12
CA ASP A 467 -25.41 7.62 -28.32
C ASP A 467 -26.20 6.44 -27.76
N ASP A 468 -25.61 5.25 -27.85
CA ASP A 468 -26.06 4.02 -27.22
C ASP A 468 -24.86 3.18 -26.73
N LEU A 469 -25.11 2.14 -25.95
CA LEU A 469 -24.07 1.22 -25.48
C LEU A 469 -24.21 -0.17 -26.13
N ASP A 470 -24.68 -0.21 -27.39
CA ASP A 470 -24.69 -1.44 -28.15
C ASP A 470 -23.27 -2.01 -28.28
N PRO A 471 -23.06 -3.32 -28.06
CA PRO A 471 -21.74 -3.89 -28.00
C PRO A 471 -21.00 -3.88 -29.34
N TRP A 472 -19.69 -4.00 -29.26
CA TRP A 472 -18.77 -4.14 -30.39
C TRP A 472 -18.51 -2.87 -31.20
N GLN A 473 -18.91 -1.72 -30.71
CA GLN A 473 -18.48 -0.43 -31.26
C GLN A 473 -16.97 -0.30 -31.09
N VAL A 474 -16.26 0.05 -32.16
CA VAL A 474 -14.79 0.17 -32.18
C VAL A 474 -14.41 1.64 -32.15
N LEU A 475 -13.60 2.03 -31.16
CA LEU A 475 -13.10 3.38 -30.98
C LEU A 475 -11.68 3.57 -31.53
N PHE A 476 -10.86 2.50 -31.51
CA PHE A 476 -9.50 2.56 -32.01
C PHE A 476 -9.04 1.17 -32.46
N ASP A 477 -8.39 1.08 -33.62
CA ASP A 477 -7.80 -0.15 -34.14
C ASP A 477 -6.49 0.14 -34.85
N SER A 478 -5.37 -0.26 -34.25
CA SER A 478 -4.03 -0.20 -34.83
C SER A 478 -3.48 -1.57 -35.21
N ARG A 479 -4.32 -2.59 -35.28
CA ARG A 479 -3.86 -3.96 -35.58
C ARG A 479 -3.39 -4.07 -37.03
N ASP A 480 -2.26 -4.73 -37.21
CA ASP A 480 -1.74 -5.09 -38.54
C ASP A 480 -2.36 -6.39 -39.08
N GLU A 481 -1.87 -6.85 -40.24
CA GLU A 481 -2.36 -8.07 -40.91
C GLU A 481 -2.12 -9.34 -40.07
N GLU A 482 -1.15 -9.32 -39.14
CA GLU A 482 -0.90 -10.41 -38.20
C GLU A 482 -1.75 -10.32 -36.93
N GLY A 483 -2.50 -9.22 -36.75
CA GLY A 483 -3.34 -8.96 -35.58
C GLY A 483 -2.60 -8.29 -34.42
N ARG A 484 -1.36 -7.82 -34.63
CA ARG A 484 -0.57 -7.10 -33.60
C ARG A 484 -1.01 -5.66 -33.52
N GLY A 485 -0.98 -5.10 -32.32
CA GLY A 485 -1.33 -3.71 -32.08
C GLY A 485 -2.34 -3.56 -30.94
N MET A 486 -2.97 -2.41 -30.88
CA MET A 486 -3.97 -2.04 -29.89
C MET A 486 -5.37 -2.04 -30.49
N PHE A 487 -6.35 -2.47 -29.71
CA PHE A 487 -7.76 -2.51 -30.09
C PHE A 487 -8.64 -2.05 -28.92
N LEU A 488 -9.38 -0.97 -29.13
CA LEU A 488 -10.26 -0.36 -28.15
C LEU A 488 -11.71 -0.52 -28.61
N GLN A 489 -12.52 -1.25 -27.84
CA GLN A 489 -13.91 -1.54 -28.20
C GLN A 489 -14.84 -1.52 -26.99
N LEU A 490 -16.12 -1.25 -27.25
CA LEU A 490 -17.20 -1.45 -26.29
C LEU A 490 -17.55 -2.95 -26.21
N THR A 491 -17.74 -3.47 -24.98
CA THR A 491 -18.08 -4.88 -24.73
C THR A 491 -19.59 -5.09 -24.59
N ASP A 492 -20.00 -6.36 -24.50
CA ASP A 492 -21.37 -6.78 -24.17
C ASP A 492 -21.78 -6.46 -22.72
N ARG A 493 -20.83 -6.00 -21.89
CA ARG A 493 -21.08 -5.52 -20.52
C ARG A 493 -21.18 -3.99 -20.44
N ALA A 494 -21.27 -3.31 -21.57
CA ALA A 494 -21.21 -1.85 -21.66
C ALA A 494 -19.96 -1.27 -20.99
N THR A 495 -18.81 -1.94 -21.14
CA THR A 495 -17.50 -1.50 -20.67
C THR A 495 -16.58 -1.21 -21.84
N LEU A 496 -15.75 -0.20 -21.76
CA LEU A 496 -14.71 0.05 -22.76
C LEU A 496 -13.50 -0.83 -22.43
N LYS A 497 -13.05 -1.64 -23.41
CA LYS A 497 -11.96 -2.61 -23.26
C LYS A 497 -10.81 -2.29 -24.20
N LEU A 498 -9.59 -2.20 -23.65
CA LEU A 498 -8.36 -2.18 -24.40
C LEU A 498 -7.79 -3.60 -24.49
N SER A 499 -7.50 -4.06 -25.71
CA SER A 499 -6.70 -5.26 -25.99
C SER A 499 -5.38 -4.85 -26.64
N ILE A 500 -4.31 -5.50 -26.25
CA ILE A 500 -2.96 -5.31 -26.80
C ILE A 500 -2.44 -6.68 -27.21
N THR A 501 -2.06 -6.81 -28.46
CA THR A 501 -1.47 -8.04 -29.02
C THR A 501 -0.07 -7.75 -29.55
N GLY A 502 0.90 -8.51 -29.09
CA GLY A 502 2.30 -8.40 -29.50
C GLY A 502 2.92 -9.74 -29.82
N ARG A 503 4.14 -9.72 -30.35
CA ARG A 503 4.94 -10.94 -30.51
C ARG A 503 5.40 -11.47 -29.15
N VAL A 504 5.48 -12.80 -29.04
CA VAL A 504 6.16 -13.45 -27.92
C VAL A 504 7.66 -13.30 -28.14
N TYR A 505 8.32 -12.54 -27.28
CA TYR A 505 9.77 -12.52 -27.19
C TYR A 505 10.21 -13.68 -26.29
N ASP A 506 11.08 -14.53 -26.85
CA ASP A 506 11.45 -15.84 -26.35
C ASP A 506 11.67 -15.92 -24.82
N GLU A 507 10.81 -16.69 -24.16
CA GLU A 507 11.26 -17.48 -23.01
C GLU A 507 11.61 -18.88 -23.53
N PRO A 508 12.83 -19.41 -23.23
CA PRO A 508 13.21 -20.75 -23.63
C PRO A 508 12.20 -21.78 -23.12
N GLY A 509 11.47 -22.41 -24.03
CA GLY A 509 10.48 -23.45 -23.73
C GLY A 509 9.01 -23.03 -23.83
N ALA A 510 8.66 -21.77 -24.04
CA ALA A 510 7.28 -21.35 -24.28
C ALA A 510 6.80 -21.75 -25.68
N ARG A 511 5.80 -22.64 -25.76
CA ARG A 511 5.11 -23.00 -27.00
C ARG A 511 3.79 -22.21 -27.08
N TRP A 512 3.85 -21.01 -27.63
CA TRP A 512 2.65 -20.22 -27.95
C TRP A 512 2.25 -20.49 -29.40
N GLY A 513 1.00 -20.84 -29.65
CA GLY A 513 0.49 -21.36 -30.92
C GLY A 513 0.91 -20.58 -32.16
N ASN A 514 0.51 -19.33 -32.31
CA ASN A 514 0.83 -18.45 -33.45
C ASN A 514 2.00 -17.49 -33.20
N GLY A 515 2.71 -17.60 -32.06
CA GLY A 515 3.78 -16.68 -31.69
C GLY A 515 3.29 -15.28 -31.23
N LEU A 516 2.00 -15.14 -30.91
CA LEU A 516 1.41 -13.91 -30.40
C LEU A 516 0.96 -14.09 -28.95
N VAL A 517 1.02 -13.01 -28.20
CA VAL A 517 0.43 -12.89 -26.86
C VAL A 517 -0.50 -11.70 -26.82
N GLU A 518 -1.67 -11.90 -26.25
CA GLU A 518 -2.67 -10.85 -26.04
C GLU A 518 -2.89 -10.62 -24.55
N CYS A 519 -3.08 -9.38 -24.18
CA CYS A 519 -3.68 -9.01 -22.90
C CYS A 519 -4.84 -8.04 -23.14
N SER A 520 -5.81 -8.06 -22.24
CA SER A 520 -6.90 -7.09 -22.29
C SER A 520 -7.40 -6.75 -20.89
N TRP A 521 -7.89 -5.52 -20.74
CA TRP A 521 -8.56 -5.07 -19.53
C TRP A 521 -9.62 -4.03 -19.88
N ASP A 522 -10.69 -3.97 -19.07
CA ASP A 522 -11.80 -3.07 -19.29
C ASP A 522 -12.13 -2.24 -18.03
N CYS A 523 -12.82 -1.12 -18.21
CA CYS A 523 -13.35 -0.32 -17.11
C CYS A 523 -14.40 -1.09 -16.30
N ASP A 524 -14.80 -0.56 -15.14
CA ASP A 524 -15.83 -1.17 -14.32
C ASP A 524 -17.22 -1.02 -14.97
N PRO A 525 -18.08 -2.04 -14.91
CA PRO A 525 -19.44 -1.97 -15.47
C PRO A 525 -20.28 -0.88 -14.78
N GLY A 526 -21.12 -0.21 -15.57
CA GLY A 526 -22.08 0.79 -15.10
C GLY A 526 -21.50 2.20 -14.95
N LEU A 527 -20.24 2.43 -15.33
CA LEU A 527 -19.65 3.77 -15.33
C LEU A 527 -20.01 4.57 -16.59
N LEU A 528 -20.08 3.92 -17.75
CA LEU A 528 -20.44 4.58 -19.00
C LEU A 528 -21.96 4.76 -19.09
N GLN A 529 -22.38 5.92 -19.59
CA GLN A 529 -23.80 6.28 -19.76
C GLN A 529 -24.03 6.88 -21.16
N PRO A 530 -25.10 6.48 -21.89
CA PRO A 530 -25.43 7.08 -23.17
C PRO A 530 -25.72 8.59 -23.03
N GLY A 531 -25.31 9.36 -24.02
CA GLY A 531 -25.54 10.79 -24.09
C GLY A 531 -24.64 11.65 -23.20
N ILE A 532 -23.79 11.06 -22.38
CA ILE A 532 -22.83 11.74 -21.51
C ILE A 532 -21.42 11.59 -22.10
N GLU A 533 -20.66 12.67 -22.14
CA GLU A 533 -19.23 12.59 -22.47
C GLU A 533 -18.44 12.02 -21.30
N HIS A 534 -17.67 10.98 -21.56
CA HIS A 534 -16.76 10.36 -20.61
C HIS A 534 -15.31 10.56 -21.04
N HIS A 535 -14.45 10.81 -20.07
CA HIS A 535 -12.99 10.69 -20.21
C HIS A 535 -12.56 9.31 -19.74
N VAL A 536 -11.91 8.54 -20.60
CA VAL A 536 -11.40 7.22 -20.26
C VAL A 536 -9.91 7.15 -20.56
N ALA A 537 -9.11 6.74 -19.55
CA ALA A 537 -7.67 6.57 -19.69
C ALA A 537 -7.25 5.15 -19.32
N PHE A 538 -6.57 4.48 -20.23
CA PHE A 538 -5.92 3.18 -20.02
C PHE A 538 -4.43 3.40 -19.80
N ILE A 539 -3.96 3.08 -18.59
CA ILE A 539 -2.56 3.18 -18.21
C ILE A 539 -1.96 1.78 -18.26
N VAL A 540 -1.05 1.55 -19.20
CA VAL A 540 -0.31 0.29 -19.35
C VAL A 540 1.08 0.51 -18.78
N ASP A 541 1.30 0.02 -17.57
CA ASP A 541 2.55 0.20 -16.84
C ASP A 541 3.45 -1.03 -17.02
N GLY A 542 4.55 -0.83 -17.72
CA GLY A 542 5.48 -1.90 -18.08
C GLY A 542 6.34 -2.41 -16.93
N GLY A 543 6.52 -1.64 -15.85
CA GLY A 543 7.24 -2.07 -14.65
C GLY A 543 6.54 -3.23 -13.94
N PRO A 544 5.44 -2.97 -13.24
CA PRO A 544 4.67 -4.01 -12.56
C PRO A 544 3.86 -4.89 -13.53
N LYS A 545 3.85 -4.60 -14.83
CA LYS A 545 3.08 -5.29 -15.87
C LYS A 545 1.58 -5.23 -15.59
N LEU A 546 1.07 -4.01 -15.40
CA LEU A 546 -0.33 -3.75 -15.07
C LEU A 546 -1.02 -2.90 -16.14
N ILE A 547 -2.32 -3.16 -16.30
CA ILE A 547 -3.25 -2.25 -16.95
C ILE A 547 -4.24 -1.76 -15.91
N SER A 548 -4.33 -0.44 -15.75
CA SER A 548 -5.35 0.23 -14.94
C SER A 548 -6.17 1.16 -15.80
N VAL A 549 -7.40 1.47 -15.37
CA VAL A 549 -8.35 2.28 -16.12
C VAL A 549 -8.91 3.38 -15.22
N LEU A 550 -8.92 4.60 -15.72
CA LEU A 550 -9.67 5.70 -15.12
C LEU A 550 -10.88 6.02 -15.98
N VAL A 551 -12.00 6.31 -15.33
CA VAL A 551 -13.20 6.89 -15.96
C VAL A 551 -13.55 8.15 -15.20
N ASP A 552 -13.63 9.28 -15.92
CA ASP A 552 -13.96 10.59 -15.36
C ASP A 552 -13.10 10.99 -14.15
N GLY A 553 -11.79 10.72 -14.23
CA GLY A 553 -10.82 11.01 -13.19
C GLY A 553 -10.83 10.05 -11.99
N VAL A 554 -11.64 8.99 -12.03
CA VAL A 554 -11.73 7.99 -10.96
C VAL A 554 -11.07 6.69 -11.41
N LEU A 555 -10.10 6.21 -10.65
CA LEU A 555 -9.43 4.93 -10.91
C LEU A 555 -10.39 3.76 -10.61
N CYS A 556 -10.60 2.87 -11.60
CA CYS A 556 -11.41 1.67 -11.43
C CYS A 556 -10.83 0.78 -10.32
N ASP A 557 -11.72 0.25 -9.47
CA ASP A 557 -11.36 -0.65 -8.37
C ASP A 557 -12.05 -2.03 -8.48
N GLY A 558 -12.68 -2.30 -9.63
CA GLY A 558 -13.45 -3.51 -9.89
C GLY A 558 -14.94 -3.37 -9.51
N GLY A 559 -15.36 -2.27 -8.91
CA GLY A 559 -16.75 -2.03 -8.49
C GLY A 559 -17.32 -3.20 -7.69
N LYS A 560 -18.57 -3.57 -7.98
CA LYS A 560 -19.21 -4.78 -7.45
C LYS A 560 -18.97 -6.04 -8.30
N ALA A 561 -18.37 -5.87 -9.49
CA ALA A 561 -18.24 -6.96 -10.45
C ALA A 561 -17.03 -7.86 -10.19
N ARG A 562 -15.92 -7.30 -9.73
CA ARG A 562 -14.66 -8.01 -9.53
C ARG A 562 -13.87 -7.44 -8.35
N GLN A 563 -12.93 -8.24 -7.84
CA GLN A 563 -12.08 -7.90 -6.71
C GLN A 563 -11.05 -6.82 -7.07
N PHE A 564 -10.49 -6.86 -8.28
CA PHE A 564 -9.43 -5.98 -8.76
C PHE A 564 -9.97 -5.00 -9.79
N GLY A 565 -9.56 -3.73 -9.72
CA GLY A 565 -9.80 -2.72 -10.76
C GLY A 565 -8.71 -2.68 -11.83
N TRP A 566 -7.61 -3.40 -11.62
CA TRP A 566 -6.46 -3.50 -12.50
C TRP A 566 -6.20 -4.94 -12.93
N GLY A 567 -5.58 -5.14 -14.09
CA GLY A 567 -5.19 -6.44 -14.62
C GLY A 567 -3.69 -6.56 -14.80
N ARG A 568 -3.16 -7.79 -14.67
CA ARG A 568 -1.76 -8.09 -15.02
C ARG A 568 -1.68 -8.61 -16.44
N PHE A 569 -0.67 -8.18 -17.18
CA PHE A 569 -0.36 -8.77 -18.47
C PHE A 569 0.86 -9.69 -18.39
N HIS A 570 0.95 -10.60 -19.37
CA HIS A 570 2.02 -11.59 -19.40
C HIS A 570 3.39 -10.92 -19.66
N PRO A 571 4.45 -11.31 -18.96
CA PRO A 571 5.80 -10.73 -19.15
C PRO A 571 6.35 -10.83 -20.59
N CYS A 572 5.87 -11.78 -21.38
CA CYS A 572 6.23 -11.92 -22.79
C CYS A 572 5.60 -10.85 -23.70
N LEU A 573 4.58 -10.12 -23.26
CA LEU A 573 4.06 -8.96 -23.97
C LEU A 573 4.97 -7.77 -23.70
N LYS A 574 5.82 -7.44 -24.67
CA LYS A 574 6.82 -6.37 -24.53
C LYS A 574 6.60 -5.19 -25.46
N GLU A 575 5.64 -5.28 -26.38
CA GLU A 575 5.35 -4.22 -27.35
C GLU A 575 3.86 -4.11 -27.65
N ALA A 576 3.46 -2.92 -28.12
CA ALA A 576 2.09 -2.64 -28.54
C ALA A 576 2.05 -2.12 -30.00
N ASN A 577 3.16 -2.26 -30.75
CA ASN A 577 3.26 -1.83 -32.13
C ASN A 577 2.40 -2.71 -33.06
N GLY A 578 1.76 -2.07 -34.05
CA GLY A 578 0.89 -2.72 -35.03
C GLY A 578 1.01 -2.05 -36.41
N ALA A 579 -0.11 -1.71 -37.02
CA ALA A 579 -0.15 -1.04 -38.31
C ALA A 579 0.41 0.40 -38.24
N ALA A 580 1.10 0.84 -39.27
CA ALA A 580 1.63 2.22 -39.37
C ALA A 580 0.53 3.32 -39.41
N VAL A 581 -0.73 2.92 -39.66
CA VAL A 581 -1.90 3.81 -39.67
C VAL A 581 -3.03 3.11 -38.95
N ALA A 582 -3.51 3.70 -37.87
CA ALA A 582 -4.65 3.23 -37.10
C ALA A 582 -5.97 3.82 -37.60
N GLN A 583 -7.06 3.09 -37.39
CA GLN A 583 -8.42 3.58 -37.58
C GLN A 583 -8.94 4.17 -36.26
N VAL A 584 -9.55 5.34 -36.34
CA VAL A 584 -10.15 6.07 -35.23
C VAL A 584 -11.66 6.09 -35.40
N ALA A 585 -12.39 5.61 -34.41
CA ALA A 585 -13.84 5.53 -34.34
C ALA A 585 -14.52 4.89 -35.58
N PRO A 586 -14.00 3.73 -36.12
CA PRO A 586 -14.51 3.18 -37.38
C PRO A 586 -15.96 2.68 -37.28
N SER A 587 -16.47 2.38 -36.09
CA SER A 587 -17.86 1.94 -35.88
C SER A 587 -18.47 2.48 -34.58
N LEU A 588 -18.05 3.68 -34.16
CA LEU A 588 -18.62 4.35 -32.99
C LEU A 588 -20.01 4.92 -33.32
N HIS A 589 -20.99 4.62 -32.47
CA HIS A 589 -22.29 5.30 -32.44
C HIS A 589 -22.20 6.41 -31.39
N GLY A 590 -21.82 7.63 -31.83
CA GLY A 590 -21.59 8.76 -30.93
C GLY A 590 -20.51 9.70 -31.44
N GLU A 591 -19.91 10.40 -30.54
CA GLU A 591 -18.85 11.39 -30.83
C GLU A 591 -17.55 11.05 -30.10
N LEU A 592 -16.45 11.10 -30.82
CA LEU A 592 -15.12 11.05 -30.25
C LEU A 592 -14.57 12.48 -30.20
N GLY A 593 -14.41 13.04 -29.01
CA GLY A 593 -13.87 14.41 -28.84
C GLY A 593 -12.36 14.45 -29.02
N VAL A 594 -11.64 13.58 -28.34
CA VAL A 594 -10.17 13.50 -28.44
C VAL A 594 -9.70 12.06 -28.21
N LEU A 595 -8.58 11.70 -28.86
CA LEU A 595 -7.83 10.48 -28.58
C LEU A 595 -6.35 10.84 -28.46
N ARG A 596 -5.72 10.44 -27.34
CA ARG A 596 -4.30 10.67 -27.09
C ARG A 596 -3.57 9.37 -26.78
N ILE A 597 -2.31 9.32 -27.20
CA ILE A 597 -1.41 8.22 -26.90
C ILE A 597 -0.10 8.81 -26.40
N TYR A 598 0.38 8.28 -25.28
CA TYR A 598 1.64 8.65 -24.65
C TYR A 598 2.63 7.49 -24.74
N ASP A 599 3.92 7.81 -24.85
CA ASP A 599 5.03 6.83 -24.90
C ASP A 599 5.46 6.32 -23.52
N ARG A 600 4.66 6.58 -22.51
CA ARG A 600 4.90 6.19 -21.12
C ARG A 600 3.60 5.91 -20.40
N TYR A 601 3.67 5.24 -19.26
CA TYR A 601 2.56 5.24 -18.32
C TYR A 601 2.40 6.64 -17.72
N LEU A 602 1.20 7.17 -17.68
CA LEU A 602 0.87 8.33 -16.87
C LEU A 602 0.71 7.91 -15.40
N ARG A 603 1.09 8.79 -14.48
CA ARG A 603 0.63 8.66 -13.09
C ARG A 603 -0.88 8.85 -13.03
N THR A 604 -1.54 8.23 -12.06
CA THR A 604 -2.97 8.47 -11.83
C THR A 604 -3.27 9.95 -11.71
N SER A 605 -2.43 10.71 -10.99
CA SER A 605 -2.56 12.15 -10.81
C SER A 605 -2.47 12.93 -12.12
N GLU A 606 -1.68 12.48 -13.09
CA GLU A 606 -1.59 13.08 -14.42
C GLU A 606 -2.87 12.83 -15.23
N ALA A 607 -3.39 11.60 -15.20
CA ALA A 607 -4.64 11.26 -15.89
C ALA A 607 -5.86 11.99 -15.28
N VAL A 608 -5.88 12.17 -13.95
CA VAL A 608 -6.89 12.99 -13.26
C VAL A 608 -6.77 14.46 -13.68
N ALA A 609 -5.55 15.01 -13.79
CA ALA A 609 -5.33 16.38 -14.25
C ALA A 609 -5.77 16.58 -15.71
N ASN A 610 -5.54 15.57 -16.58
CA ASN A 610 -6.01 15.58 -17.98
C ASN A 610 -7.54 15.60 -18.05
N TYR A 611 -8.22 14.83 -17.20
CA TYR A 611 -9.69 14.87 -17.09
C TYR A 611 -10.18 16.27 -16.75
N HIS A 612 -9.60 16.89 -15.72
CA HIS A 612 -10.01 18.22 -15.27
C HIS A 612 -9.58 19.35 -16.19
N GLY A 613 -8.47 19.20 -16.91
CA GLY A 613 -7.89 20.27 -17.75
C GLY A 613 -8.74 20.70 -18.94
N GLN A 614 -9.71 19.90 -19.33
CA GLN A 614 -10.61 20.18 -20.45
C GLN A 614 -12.03 20.55 -20.05
N GLN A 615 -12.34 20.60 -18.74
CA GLN A 615 -13.63 21.06 -18.23
C GLN A 615 -13.76 22.60 -18.16
N GLY A 616 -12.69 23.35 -18.44
CA GLY A 616 -12.57 24.78 -18.17
C GLY A 616 -12.93 25.72 -19.32
N ASP A 617 -13.31 25.23 -20.50
CA ASP A 617 -13.63 26.07 -21.70
C ASP A 617 -15.09 25.95 -22.17
N SER A 618 -16.03 25.56 -21.27
CA SER A 618 -17.46 25.54 -21.58
C SER A 618 -18.25 26.58 -20.82
#